data_50f5723e303549ec4857eb358c8e752f
#
_entry.id   50f5723e303549ec4857eb358c8e752f
#
_cell.length_a   1.000
_cell.length_b   1.000
_cell.length_c   1.000
_cell.angle_alpha   90.00
_cell.angle_beta   90.00
_cell.angle_gamma   90.00
#
_symmetry.space_group_name_H-M   'P 1'
#
loop_
_entity.id
_entity.type
_entity.pdbx_description
1 polymer ?
#
loop_
_entity_poly.entity_id
_entity_poly.type
_entity_poly.pdbx_seq_one_letter_code
_entity_poly.pdbx_strand_id
1 'polypeptide(L)'
;MLGCFVLCHAASVMAQDIPNPTAQEGTGHRSKTLIDLYREGGWVMHMIAVTSVATVAVLSYCLVSLSKGNLMPNKVINALGEALRAQDAAQAIAICNNSPSVLSTVIREALEKAGTGVSEYTKSDLEAAAGESIFHEETRLMLWVNMLNAFAAVAPMIGLLGTVSGMIQSFEKLSAGSAKPSDFAGGIGEAMVGTAGGLLVAIPAMFAYFYFKNTLQALMSEVARVTSNLIGRFVTGTPQTVA
;
A
#
# COMPACT_ATOMS: atom_id res chain seq x y z
N MET A 1 -12.66 -5.14 -7.60
CA MET A 1 -12.70 -5.74 -8.94
C MET A 1 -11.56 -5.28 -9.86
N LEU A 2 -10.99 -4.08 -9.73
CA LEU A 2 -9.87 -3.61 -10.57
C LEU A 2 -8.52 -4.34 -10.31
N GLY A 3 -8.25 -4.79 -9.09
CA GLY A 3 -6.97 -5.43 -8.74
C GLY A 3 -6.72 -6.78 -9.40
N CYS A 4 -7.77 -7.55 -9.66
CA CYS A 4 -7.66 -8.85 -10.32
C CYS A 4 -7.39 -8.71 -11.83
N PHE A 5 -7.84 -7.60 -12.43
CA PHE A 5 -7.70 -7.32 -13.87
C PHE A 5 -6.26 -6.90 -14.22
N VAL A 6 -5.59 -6.15 -13.34
CA VAL A 6 -4.20 -5.70 -13.55
C VAL A 6 -3.21 -6.87 -13.43
N LEU A 7 -3.42 -7.78 -12.48
CA LEU A 7 -2.59 -8.98 -12.33
C LEU A 7 -2.77 -9.96 -13.50
N CYS A 8 -3.98 -10.09 -14.03
CA CYS A 8 -4.27 -10.95 -15.18
C CYS A 8 -3.71 -10.36 -16.48
N HIS A 9 -3.71 -9.03 -16.65
CA HIS A 9 -3.17 -8.36 -17.85
C HIS A 9 -1.64 -8.37 -17.89
N ALA A 10 -0.97 -8.24 -16.73
CA ALA A 10 0.50 -8.34 -16.65
C ALA A 10 1.01 -9.74 -17.04
N ALA A 11 0.24 -10.79 -16.73
CA ALA A 11 0.56 -12.15 -17.13
C ALA A 11 0.38 -12.40 -18.64
N SER A 12 -0.55 -11.69 -19.29
CA SER A 12 -0.85 -11.86 -20.72
C SER A 12 0.14 -11.14 -21.65
N VAL A 13 0.78 -10.06 -21.20
CA VAL A 13 1.74 -9.29 -22.01
C VAL A 13 3.09 -10.01 -22.16
N MET A 14 3.43 -10.92 -21.25
CA MET A 14 4.67 -11.73 -21.35
C MET A 14 4.56 -12.92 -22.30
N ALA A 15 3.43 -13.15 -22.97
CA ALA A 15 3.19 -14.25 -23.90
C ALA A 15 3.28 -13.83 -25.38
N GLN A 16 3.89 -12.71 -25.71
CA GLN A 16 4.08 -12.33 -27.10
C GLN A 16 5.34 -12.97 -27.67
N ASP A 17 5.13 -13.89 -28.61
CA ASP A 17 6.14 -14.54 -29.43
C ASP A 17 7.05 -13.53 -30.14
N ILE A 18 8.33 -13.56 -29.78
CA ILE A 18 9.38 -12.92 -30.59
C ILE A 18 9.69 -13.89 -31.74
N PRO A 19 9.51 -13.52 -33.02
CA PRO A 19 9.79 -14.43 -34.14
C PRO A 19 11.30 -14.72 -34.20
N ASN A 20 11.63 -15.99 -34.06
CA ASN A 20 12.98 -16.52 -34.14
C ASN A 20 13.44 -16.68 -35.58
N PRO A 21 14.48 -16.01 -36.07
CA PRO A 21 15.01 -16.22 -37.41
C PRO A 21 16.11 -17.30 -37.45
N THR A 22 15.81 -18.53 -37.22
CA THR A 22 16.53 -19.70 -37.75
C THR A 22 15.95 -20.98 -37.13
N ALA A 23 15.28 -21.75 -37.94
CA ALA A 23 14.88 -23.09 -37.59
C ALA A 23 16.13 -23.99 -37.44
N GLN A 24 16.35 -24.50 -36.24
CA GLN A 24 17.00 -25.79 -36.02
C GLN A 24 16.07 -26.67 -35.20
N GLU A 25 15.68 -27.74 -35.79
CA GLU A 25 14.86 -28.82 -35.25
C GLU A 25 15.54 -29.41 -33.99
N GLY A 26 14.73 -29.71 -33.00
CA GLY A 26 15.03 -30.71 -32.01
C GLY A 26 15.30 -30.19 -30.61
N THR A 27 14.26 -29.85 -29.87
CA THR A 27 13.94 -30.27 -28.52
C THR A 27 12.73 -29.46 -28.03
N GLY A 28 11.65 -30.16 -27.67
CA GLY A 28 10.39 -29.52 -27.29
C GLY A 28 10.59 -28.42 -26.27
N HIS A 29 10.21 -27.23 -26.65
CA HIS A 29 10.05 -26.10 -25.75
C HIS A 29 8.92 -26.46 -24.75
N ARG A 30 9.26 -27.19 -23.70
CA ARG A 30 8.39 -27.25 -22.53
C ARG A 30 8.26 -25.83 -22.03
N SER A 31 7.08 -25.26 -22.14
CA SER A 31 6.76 -24.00 -21.46
C SER A 31 7.14 -24.19 -19.99
N LYS A 32 8.22 -23.51 -19.57
CA LYS A 32 8.72 -23.60 -18.18
C LYS A 32 7.60 -23.09 -17.28
N THR A 33 7.10 -23.95 -16.42
CA THR A 33 6.08 -23.60 -15.44
C THR A 33 6.70 -22.65 -14.41
N LEU A 34 5.90 -21.77 -13.80
CA LEU A 34 6.36 -20.88 -12.73
C LEU A 34 7.07 -21.63 -11.57
N ILE A 35 6.70 -22.89 -11.35
CA ILE A 35 7.34 -23.77 -10.36
C ILE A 35 8.76 -24.16 -10.81
N ASP A 36 8.98 -24.37 -12.11
CA ASP A 36 10.31 -24.68 -12.65
C ASP A 36 11.22 -23.45 -12.55
N LEU A 37 10.70 -22.25 -12.86
CA LEU A 37 11.40 -20.98 -12.64
C LEU A 37 11.75 -20.76 -11.17
N TYR A 38 10.83 -21.08 -10.26
CA TYR A 38 11.08 -20.97 -8.82
C TYR A 38 12.22 -21.89 -8.36
N ARG A 39 12.29 -23.12 -8.90
CA ARG A 39 13.37 -24.08 -8.59
C ARG A 39 14.70 -23.69 -9.20
N GLU A 40 14.69 -23.09 -10.39
CA GLU A 40 15.87 -22.60 -11.09
C GLU A 40 16.46 -21.31 -10.45
N GLY A 41 15.65 -20.50 -9.73
CA GLY A 41 16.07 -19.20 -9.18
C GLY A 41 16.84 -19.26 -7.84
N GLY A 42 17.22 -20.42 -7.36
CA GLY A 42 18.10 -20.61 -6.20
C GLY A 42 17.56 -20.03 -4.88
N TRP A 43 18.48 -19.78 -3.91
CA TRP A 43 18.12 -19.27 -2.58
C TRP A 43 17.50 -17.86 -2.60
N VAL A 44 17.85 -17.04 -3.59
CA VAL A 44 17.36 -15.67 -3.75
C VAL A 44 15.85 -15.66 -4.03
N MET A 45 15.34 -16.69 -4.70
CA MET A 45 13.91 -16.82 -4.96
C MET A 45 13.06 -16.95 -3.69
N HIS A 46 13.62 -17.54 -2.63
CA HIS A 46 12.95 -17.60 -1.33
C HIS A 46 12.80 -16.21 -0.71
N MET A 47 13.84 -15.36 -0.83
CA MET A 47 13.78 -13.97 -0.35
C MET A 47 12.74 -13.14 -1.13
N ILE A 48 12.68 -13.33 -2.45
CA ILE A 48 11.69 -12.68 -3.32
C ILE A 48 10.27 -13.19 -2.98
N ALA A 49 10.09 -14.48 -2.72
CA ALA A 49 8.82 -15.04 -2.31
C ALA A 49 8.31 -14.46 -0.99
N VAL A 50 9.19 -14.34 0.03
CA VAL A 50 8.85 -13.71 1.31
C VAL A 50 8.44 -12.24 1.09
N THR A 51 9.21 -11.49 0.29
CA THR A 51 8.90 -10.09 -0.04
C THR A 51 7.57 -9.99 -0.79
N SER A 52 7.27 -10.91 -1.70
CA SER A 52 6.01 -10.97 -2.44
C SER A 52 4.81 -11.18 -1.49
N VAL A 53 4.91 -12.16 -0.57
CA VAL A 53 3.84 -12.42 0.41
C VAL A 53 3.64 -11.20 1.32
N ALA A 54 4.72 -10.59 1.82
CA ALA A 54 4.65 -9.37 2.63
C ALA A 54 3.99 -8.21 1.86
N THR A 55 4.33 -8.03 0.58
CA THR A 55 3.72 -7.01 -0.29
C THR A 55 2.22 -7.22 -0.44
N VAL A 56 1.78 -8.46 -0.69
CA VAL A 56 0.35 -8.80 -0.82
C VAL A 56 -0.39 -8.59 0.50
N ALA A 57 0.22 -8.94 1.62
CA ALA A 57 -0.37 -8.72 2.95
C ALA A 57 -0.59 -7.23 3.24
N VAL A 58 0.44 -6.38 3.01
CA VAL A 58 0.32 -4.93 3.21
C VAL A 58 -0.66 -4.30 2.21
N LEU A 59 -0.67 -4.74 0.96
CA LEU A 59 -1.62 -4.29 -0.05
C LEU A 59 -3.07 -4.60 0.38
N SER A 60 -3.32 -5.81 0.87
CA SER A 60 -4.64 -6.21 1.37
C SER A 60 -5.06 -5.37 2.58
N TYR A 61 -4.14 -5.11 3.49
CA TYR A 61 -4.37 -4.22 4.64
C TYR A 61 -4.71 -2.79 4.20
N CYS A 62 -3.96 -2.22 3.26
CA CYS A 62 -4.23 -0.87 2.74
C CYS A 62 -5.60 -0.80 2.04
N LEU A 63 -5.99 -1.82 1.27
CA LEU A 63 -7.31 -1.87 0.62
C LEU A 63 -8.45 -1.80 1.62
N VAL A 64 -8.33 -2.49 2.75
CA VAL A 64 -9.36 -2.51 3.80
C VAL A 64 -9.33 -1.20 4.61
N SER A 65 -8.14 -0.75 5.03
CA SER A 65 -7.97 0.41 5.91
C SER A 65 -8.29 1.72 5.21
N LEU A 66 -7.93 1.89 3.93
CA LEU A 66 -8.19 3.11 3.16
C LEU A 66 -9.55 3.12 2.47
N SER A 67 -10.46 2.25 2.87
CA SER A 67 -11.85 2.30 2.38
C SER A 67 -12.57 3.51 2.97
N LYS A 68 -13.24 4.30 2.11
CA LYS A 68 -14.03 5.47 2.53
C LYS A 68 -15.06 5.14 3.61
N GLY A 69 -15.64 3.93 3.56
CA GLY A 69 -16.59 3.45 4.56
C GLY A 69 -15.99 3.25 5.96
N ASN A 70 -14.70 2.96 6.06
CA ASN A 70 -14.01 2.76 7.34
C ASN A 70 -13.48 4.08 7.91
N LEU A 71 -13.03 5.00 7.06
CA LEU A 71 -12.50 6.30 7.51
C LEU A 71 -13.63 7.25 7.92
N MET A 72 -14.71 7.31 7.12
CA MET A 72 -15.83 8.25 7.29
C MET A 72 -17.18 7.55 7.04
N PRO A 73 -17.72 6.78 7.99
CA PRO A 73 -19.04 6.20 7.84
C PRO A 73 -20.12 7.29 7.79
N ASN A 74 -20.95 7.31 6.76
CA ASN A 74 -22.03 8.31 6.60
C ASN A 74 -22.99 8.35 7.80
N LYS A 75 -23.22 7.21 8.46
CA LYS A 75 -24.04 7.14 9.67
C LYS A 75 -23.46 7.96 10.81
N VAL A 76 -22.12 7.91 10.99
CA VAL A 76 -21.41 8.66 12.02
C VAL A 76 -21.45 10.16 11.72
N ILE A 77 -21.25 10.56 10.46
CA ILE A 77 -21.31 11.96 10.05
C ILE A 77 -22.67 12.58 10.38
N ASN A 78 -23.75 11.87 10.08
CA ASN A 78 -25.10 12.36 10.35
C ASN A 78 -25.40 12.44 11.85
N ALA A 79 -25.08 11.39 12.61
CA ALA A 79 -25.28 11.36 14.06
C ALA A 79 -24.45 12.43 14.80
N LEU A 80 -23.17 12.62 14.40
CA LEU A 80 -22.34 13.69 14.93
C LEU A 80 -22.88 15.06 14.55
N GLY A 81 -23.37 15.23 13.33
CA GLY A 81 -23.97 16.48 12.87
C GLY A 81 -25.20 16.89 13.68
N GLU A 82 -26.02 15.95 14.15
CA GLU A 82 -27.16 16.21 15.03
C GLU A 82 -26.72 16.55 16.45
N ALA A 83 -25.83 15.76 17.06
CA ALA A 83 -25.32 15.98 18.39
C ALA A 83 -24.60 17.33 18.52
N LEU A 84 -23.77 17.69 17.55
CA LEU A 84 -23.04 18.94 17.52
C LEU A 84 -23.95 20.16 17.27
N ARG A 85 -25.07 20.02 16.54
CA ARG A 85 -26.08 21.06 16.42
C ARG A 85 -26.83 21.32 17.74
N ALA A 86 -27.05 20.25 18.51
CA ALA A 86 -27.65 20.34 19.85
C ALA A 86 -26.66 20.90 20.88
N GLN A 87 -25.42 21.17 20.50
CA GLN A 87 -24.32 21.60 21.40
C GLN A 87 -24.05 20.60 22.54
N ASP A 88 -24.41 19.32 22.35
CA ASP A 88 -24.17 18.27 23.33
C ASP A 88 -22.84 17.57 23.05
N ALA A 89 -21.76 18.10 23.62
CA ALA A 89 -20.42 17.51 23.49
C ALA A 89 -20.35 16.10 24.09
N ALA A 90 -21.09 15.83 25.18
CA ALA A 90 -21.08 14.52 25.83
C ALA A 90 -21.70 13.44 24.91
N GLN A 91 -22.82 13.77 24.27
CA GLN A 91 -23.44 12.89 23.29
C GLN A 91 -22.55 12.67 22.06
N ALA A 92 -21.88 13.72 21.56
CA ALA A 92 -20.93 13.62 20.45
C ALA A 92 -19.77 12.66 20.79
N ILE A 93 -19.16 12.77 21.98
CA ILE A 93 -18.11 11.88 22.46
C ILE A 93 -18.64 10.44 22.60
N ALA A 94 -19.85 10.23 23.10
CA ALA A 94 -20.45 8.89 23.20
C ALA A 94 -20.64 8.24 21.82
N ILE A 95 -21.05 9.00 20.79
CA ILE A 95 -21.17 8.53 19.40
C ILE A 95 -19.79 8.13 18.86
N CYS A 96 -18.75 8.95 19.11
CA CYS A 96 -17.38 8.66 18.69
C CYS A 96 -16.85 7.36 19.30
N ASN A 97 -17.12 7.10 20.56
CA ASN A 97 -16.67 5.88 21.27
C ASN A 97 -17.38 4.61 20.76
N ASN A 98 -18.63 4.72 20.32
CA ASN A 98 -19.39 3.59 19.80
C ASN A 98 -19.05 3.20 18.36
N SER A 99 -18.42 4.09 17.60
CA SER A 99 -18.11 3.88 16.20
C SER A 99 -16.68 4.35 15.89
N PRO A 100 -15.66 3.51 16.15
CA PRO A 100 -14.25 3.87 15.93
C PRO A 100 -13.99 4.07 14.44
N SER A 101 -13.69 5.30 14.04
CA SER A 101 -13.29 5.70 12.69
C SER A 101 -12.31 6.87 12.80
N VAL A 102 -11.56 7.16 11.73
CA VAL A 102 -10.63 8.29 11.72
C VAL A 102 -11.35 9.60 12.05
N LEU A 103 -12.52 9.83 11.46
CA LEU A 103 -13.34 11.00 11.74
C LEU A 103 -13.75 11.06 13.23
N SER A 104 -14.19 9.93 13.81
CA SER A 104 -14.57 9.86 15.23
C SER A 104 -13.39 10.16 16.15
N THR A 105 -12.20 9.64 15.84
CA THR A 105 -10.99 9.92 16.62
C THR A 105 -10.67 11.41 16.59
N VAL A 106 -10.66 12.04 15.42
CA VAL A 106 -10.37 13.45 15.23
C VAL A 106 -11.35 14.34 16.00
N ILE A 107 -12.65 14.09 15.86
CA ILE A 107 -13.68 14.89 16.56
C ILE A 107 -13.60 14.68 18.06
N ARG A 108 -13.41 13.46 18.53
CA ARG A 108 -13.26 13.16 19.95
C ARG A 108 -12.07 13.91 20.56
N GLU A 109 -10.90 13.82 19.96
CA GLU A 109 -9.69 14.48 20.45
C GLU A 109 -9.82 16.01 20.43
N ALA A 110 -10.47 16.57 19.41
CA ALA A 110 -10.74 17.99 19.35
C ALA A 110 -11.69 18.44 20.47
N LEU A 111 -12.75 17.68 20.77
CA LEU A 111 -13.71 17.98 21.83
C LEU A 111 -13.10 17.75 23.22
N GLU A 112 -12.28 16.71 23.43
CA GLU A 112 -11.60 16.43 24.70
C GLU A 112 -10.58 17.53 25.02
N LYS A 113 -9.80 18.00 24.04
CA LYS A 113 -8.87 19.13 24.22
C LYS A 113 -9.60 20.45 24.52
N ALA A 114 -10.78 20.63 23.95
CA ALA A 114 -11.63 21.80 24.20
C ALA A 114 -12.25 21.82 25.61
N GLY A 115 -12.21 20.68 26.35
CA GLY A 115 -12.80 20.57 27.67
C GLY A 115 -14.34 20.58 27.65
N THR A 116 -14.95 20.40 28.82
CA THR A 116 -16.41 20.32 28.97
C THR A 116 -17.11 21.68 28.98
N GLY A 117 -16.40 22.79 28.81
CA GLY A 117 -16.95 24.16 28.86
C GLY A 117 -16.83 24.88 27.53
N VAL A 118 -17.94 24.93 26.78
CA VAL A 118 -18.05 25.58 25.44
C VAL A 118 -17.75 27.08 25.44
N SER A 119 -17.65 27.73 26.60
CA SER A 119 -17.51 29.20 26.69
C SER A 119 -16.06 29.71 26.67
N GLU A 120 -15.06 28.84 26.70
CA GLU A 120 -13.67 29.23 26.88
C GLU A 120 -12.78 29.00 25.65
N TYR A 121 -13.22 28.20 24.65
CA TYR A 121 -12.40 27.88 23.49
C TYR A 121 -12.92 28.52 22.20
N THR A 122 -12.01 29.15 21.52
CA THR A 122 -12.29 29.77 20.21
C THR A 122 -12.38 28.69 19.12
N LYS A 123 -13.16 28.95 18.06
CA LYS A 123 -13.23 28.07 16.88
C LYS A 123 -11.85 27.67 16.36
N SER A 124 -10.89 28.59 16.37
CA SER A 124 -9.50 28.34 15.95
C SER A 124 -8.79 27.29 16.79
N ASP A 125 -9.08 27.21 18.09
CA ASP A 125 -8.42 26.24 18.99
C ASP A 125 -8.92 24.81 18.71
N LEU A 126 -10.24 24.67 18.45
CA LEU A 126 -10.83 23.42 18.02
C LEU A 126 -10.32 22.96 16.66
N GLU A 127 -10.23 23.87 15.70
CA GLU A 127 -9.69 23.58 14.37
C GLU A 127 -8.20 23.21 14.43
N ALA A 128 -7.41 23.87 15.29
CA ALA A 128 -6.01 23.54 15.51
C ALA A 128 -5.84 22.13 16.12
N ALA A 129 -6.63 21.81 17.16
CA ALA A 129 -6.61 20.49 17.80
C ALA A 129 -7.04 19.37 16.81
N ALA A 130 -8.07 19.63 16.03
CA ALA A 130 -8.51 18.71 14.97
C ALA A 130 -7.43 18.52 13.89
N GLY A 131 -6.76 19.59 13.48
CA GLY A 131 -5.66 19.55 12.50
C GLY A 131 -4.49 18.70 12.99
N GLU A 132 -4.11 18.83 14.27
CA GLU A 132 -3.08 17.98 14.87
C GLU A 132 -3.47 16.51 14.88
N SER A 133 -4.72 16.20 15.25
CA SER A 133 -5.23 14.83 15.26
C SER A 133 -5.29 14.24 13.84
N ILE A 134 -5.73 15.00 12.83
CA ILE A 134 -5.71 14.59 11.41
C ILE A 134 -4.28 14.25 10.98
N PHE A 135 -3.31 15.09 11.32
CA PHE A 135 -1.91 14.84 10.97
C PHE A 135 -1.37 13.55 11.61
N HIS A 136 -1.74 13.27 12.85
CA HIS A 136 -1.36 12.02 13.53
C HIS A 136 -1.94 10.80 12.83
N GLU A 137 -3.23 10.82 12.50
CA GLU A 137 -3.90 9.69 11.81
C GLU A 137 -3.37 9.53 10.37
N GLU A 138 -3.13 10.63 9.64
CA GLU A 138 -2.51 10.58 8.31
C GLU A 138 -1.13 9.93 8.37
N THR A 139 -0.28 10.36 9.31
CA THR A 139 1.07 9.81 9.49
C THR A 139 1.03 8.31 9.79
N ARG A 140 0.12 7.88 10.66
CA ARG A 140 -0.08 6.48 11.03
C ARG A 140 -0.46 5.62 9.82
N LEU A 141 -1.40 6.08 9.00
CA LEU A 141 -1.82 5.37 7.79
C LEU A 141 -0.74 5.41 6.70
N MET A 142 -0.02 6.53 6.59
CA MET A 142 1.07 6.70 5.62
C MET A 142 2.24 5.73 5.88
N LEU A 143 2.49 5.32 7.13
CA LEU A 143 3.52 4.31 7.44
C LEU A 143 3.28 3.01 6.68
N TRP A 144 2.02 2.52 6.66
CA TRP A 144 1.67 1.29 5.95
C TRP A 144 1.78 1.44 4.43
N VAL A 145 1.39 2.60 3.91
CA VAL A 145 1.54 2.89 2.48
C VAL A 145 3.03 2.95 2.09
N ASN A 146 3.87 3.56 2.94
CA ASN A 146 5.32 3.63 2.70
C ASN A 146 6.00 2.25 2.72
N MET A 147 5.45 1.25 3.41
CA MET A 147 5.96 -0.13 3.34
C MET A 147 5.87 -0.70 1.91
N LEU A 148 4.82 -0.37 1.15
CA LEU A 148 4.75 -0.78 -0.27
C LEU A 148 5.89 -0.17 -1.10
N ASN A 149 6.25 1.09 -0.84
CA ASN A 149 7.39 1.73 -1.49
C ASN A 149 8.71 1.05 -1.13
N ALA A 150 8.88 0.69 0.15
CA ALA A 150 10.06 -0.03 0.60
C ALA A 150 10.20 -1.39 -0.11
N PHE A 151 9.13 -2.18 -0.20
CA PHE A 151 9.15 -3.46 -0.92
C PHE A 151 9.38 -3.27 -2.42
N ALA A 152 8.79 -2.25 -3.03
CA ALA A 152 9.02 -1.93 -4.44
C ALA A 152 10.48 -1.57 -4.74
N ALA A 153 11.17 -0.90 -3.80
CA ALA A 153 12.58 -0.57 -3.92
C ALA A 153 13.50 -1.76 -3.63
N VAL A 154 13.18 -2.56 -2.61
CA VAL A 154 14.05 -3.66 -2.14
C VAL A 154 13.96 -4.89 -3.04
N ALA A 155 12.79 -5.21 -3.60
CA ALA A 155 12.61 -6.41 -4.42
C ALA A 155 13.55 -6.49 -5.63
N PRO A 156 13.77 -5.42 -6.43
CA PRO A 156 14.76 -5.45 -7.52
C PRO A 156 16.19 -5.58 -7.01
N MET A 157 16.51 -5.01 -5.83
CA MET A 157 17.86 -5.11 -5.25
C MET A 157 18.15 -6.56 -4.82
N ILE A 158 17.17 -7.27 -4.29
CA ILE A 158 17.29 -8.71 -3.98
C ILE A 158 17.51 -9.49 -5.28
N GLY A 159 16.77 -9.17 -6.35
CA GLY A 159 16.98 -9.77 -7.67
C GLY A 159 18.40 -9.53 -8.21
N LEU A 160 18.90 -8.31 -8.10
CA LEU A 160 20.27 -7.96 -8.50
C LEU A 160 21.32 -8.72 -7.67
N LEU A 161 21.11 -8.85 -6.35
CA LEU A 161 21.95 -9.67 -5.49
C LEU A 161 22.03 -11.12 -5.99
N GLY A 162 20.92 -11.64 -6.51
CA GLY A 162 20.85 -12.96 -7.16
C GLY A 162 21.78 -13.07 -8.37
N THR A 163 21.80 -12.04 -9.23
CA THR A 163 22.69 -12.05 -10.40
C THR A 163 24.16 -12.03 -10.01
N VAL A 164 24.55 -11.19 -9.06
CA VAL A 164 25.91 -11.12 -8.59
C VAL A 164 26.35 -12.45 -7.96
N SER A 165 25.51 -13.03 -7.10
CA SER A 165 25.79 -14.32 -6.46
C SER A 165 25.90 -15.46 -7.48
N GLY A 166 24.99 -15.53 -8.45
CA GLY A 166 25.00 -16.56 -9.49
C GLY A 166 26.22 -16.45 -10.41
N MET A 167 26.64 -15.22 -10.76
CA MET A 167 27.89 -15.02 -11.53
C MET A 167 29.12 -15.42 -10.73
N ILE A 168 29.24 -15.07 -9.45
CA ILE A 168 30.36 -15.46 -8.60
C ILE A 168 30.49 -16.99 -8.58
N GLN A 169 29.42 -17.71 -8.32
CA GLN A 169 29.43 -19.17 -8.32
C GLN A 169 29.83 -19.78 -9.68
N SER A 170 29.41 -19.16 -10.78
CA SER A 170 29.73 -19.60 -12.12
C SER A 170 31.25 -19.44 -12.39
N PHE A 171 31.86 -18.33 -11.98
CA PHE A 171 33.28 -18.09 -12.11
C PHE A 171 34.12 -18.96 -11.18
N GLU A 172 33.68 -19.25 -9.98
CA GLU A 172 34.35 -20.18 -9.07
C GLU A 172 34.43 -21.59 -9.67
N LYS A 173 33.36 -22.10 -10.27
CA LYS A 173 33.36 -23.39 -10.96
C LYS A 173 34.29 -23.39 -12.16
N LEU A 174 34.36 -22.28 -12.90
CA LEU A 174 35.30 -22.14 -14.04
C LEU A 174 36.74 -22.15 -13.60
N SER A 175 37.09 -21.41 -12.55
CA SER A 175 38.47 -21.33 -12.02
C SER A 175 38.95 -22.65 -11.45
N ALA A 176 38.05 -23.49 -10.94
CA ALA A 176 38.39 -24.84 -10.48
C ALA A 176 38.66 -25.84 -11.62
N GLY A 177 38.59 -25.42 -12.88
CA GLY A 177 38.87 -26.25 -14.07
C GLY A 177 37.88 -27.37 -14.34
N SER A 178 36.77 -27.43 -13.62
CA SER A 178 35.74 -28.49 -13.70
C SER A 178 34.45 -28.07 -14.42
N ALA A 179 34.34 -26.79 -14.84
CA ALA A 179 33.12 -26.28 -15.42
C ALA A 179 32.95 -26.61 -16.90
N LYS A 180 31.81 -27.19 -17.26
CA LYS A 180 31.39 -27.27 -18.65
C LYS A 180 30.70 -25.97 -19.07
N PRO A 181 30.72 -25.59 -20.36
CA PRO A 181 30.01 -24.39 -20.85
C PRO A 181 28.51 -24.36 -20.45
N SER A 182 27.88 -25.54 -20.32
CA SER A 182 26.49 -25.68 -19.84
C SER A 182 26.30 -25.24 -18.39
N ASP A 183 27.28 -25.47 -17.52
CA ASP A 183 27.17 -25.13 -16.09
C ASP A 183 27.30 -23.61 -15.90
N PHE A 184 28.13 -22.97 -16.73
CA PHE A 184 28.26 -21.53 -16.79
C PHE A 184 26.94 -20.86 -17.29
N ALA A 185 26.40 -21.37 -18.39
CA ALA A 185 25.13 -20.88 -18.93
C ALA A 185 23.96 -21.06 -17.95
N GLY A 186 23.95 -22.17 -17.20
CA GLY A 186 22.96 -22.43 -16.14
C GLY A 186 22.99 -21.41 -15.02
N GLY A 187 24.18 -21.09 -14.49
CA GLY A 187 24.33 -20.10 -13.42
C GLY A 187 23.92 -18.67 -13.84
N ILE A 188 24.21 -18.27 -15.08
CA ILE A 188 23.73 -17.00 -15.62
C ILE A 188 22.19 -17.04 -15.77
N GLY A 189 21.63 -18.13 -16.25
CA GLY A 189 20.18 -18.29 -16.38
C GLY A 189 19.45 -18.18 -15.03
N GLU A 190 19.96 -18.86 -14.00
CA GLU A 190 19.45 -18.75 -12.61
C GLU A 190 19.47 -17.30 -12.13
N ALA A 191 20.56 -16.58 -12.36
CA ALA A 191 20.72 -15.19 -11.99
C ALA A 191 19.67 -14.28 -12.67
N MET A 192 19.43 -14.46 -13.96
CA MET A 192 18.44 -13.67 -14.72
C MET A 192 17.02 -13.90 -14.24
N VAL A 193 16.66 -15.13 -13.89
CA VAL A 193 15.33 -15.48 -13.34
C VAL A 193 15.08 -14.75 -12.02
N GLY A 194 16.08 -14.68 -11.12
CA GLY A 194 15.97 -13.93 -9.87
C GLY A 194 15.65 -12.44 -10.09
N THR A 195 16.33 -11.79 -11.04
CA THR A 195 16.06 -10.38 -11.36
C THR A 195 14.67 -10.17 -11.95
N ALA A 196 14.24 -11.03 -12.86
CA ALA A 196 12.90 -10.98 -13.43
C ALA A 196 11.82 -11.15 -12.33
N GLY A 197 12.03 -12.07 -11.39
CA GLY A 197 11.16 -12.27 -10.22
C GLY A 197 11.08 -11.04 -9.32
N GLY A 198 12.21 -10.39 -9.03
CA GLY A 198 12.26 -9.15 -8.26
C GLY A 198 11.47 -8.01 -8.90
N LEU A 199 11.61 -7.82 -10.21
CA LEU A 199 10.86 -6.82 -10.98
C LEU A 199 9.35 -7.13 -11.04
N LEU A 200 8.97 -8.39 -11.13
CA LEU A 200 7.57 -8.82 -11.14
C LEU A 200 6.84 -8.43 -9.85
N VAL A 201 7.52 -8.44 -8.72
CA VAL A 201 6.98 -7.98 -7.42
C VAL A 201 7.02 -6.46 -7.31
N ALA A 202 8.13 -5.84 -7.75
CA ALA A 202 8.35 -4.39 -7.58
C ALA A 202 7.36 -3.54 -8.36
N ILE A 203 7.06 -3.89 -9.62
CA ILE A 203 6.21 -3.08 -10.50
C ILE A 203 4.80 -2.93 -9.93
N PRO A 204 4.06 -4.01 -9.58
CA PRO A 204 2.75 -3.87 -8.97
C PRO A 204 2.78 -3.15 -7.61
N ALA A 205 3.83 -3.37 -6.80
CA ALA A 205 3.99 -2.71 -5.51
C ALA A 205 4.13 -1.19 -5.66
N MET A 206 4.89 -0.72 -6.65
CA MET A 206 5.08 0.69 -6.94
C MET A 206 3.78 1.36 -7.42
N PHE A 207 3.03 0.70 -8.33
CA PHE A 207 1.73 1.20 -8.75
C PHE A 207 0.74 1.28 -7.57
N ALA A 208 0.69 0.26 -6.73
CA ALA A 208 -0.15 0.25 -5.54
C ALA A 208 0.23 1.37 -4.56
N TYR A 209 1.53 1.60 -4.35
CA TYR A 209 2.02 2.70 -3.52
C TYR A 209 1.48 4.05 -3.98
N PHE A 210 1.65 4.41 -5.26
CA PHE A 210 1.17 5.69 -5.78
C PHE A 210 -0.36 5.83 -5.70
N TYR A 211 -1.06 4.74 -5.99
CA TYR A 211 -2.52 4.72 -5.90
C TYR A 211 -3.00 4.98 -4.46
N PHE A 212 -2.46 4.26 -3.47
CA PHE A 212 -2.86 4.42 -2.07
C PHE A 212 -2.40 5.73 -1.48
N LYS A 213 -1.22 6.22 -1.85
CA LYS A 213 -0.73 7.54 -1.42
C LYS A 213 -1.70 8.65 -1.84
N ASN A 214 -2.06 8.69 -3.11
CA ASN A 214 -2.98 9.70 -3.63
C ASN A 214 -4.39 9.55 -3.02
N THR A 215 -4.86 8.31 -2.85
CA THR A 215 -6.16 8.03 -2.23
C THR A 215 -6.18 8.48 -0.77
N LEU A 216 -5.13 8.19 -0.01
CA LEU A 216 -5.01 8.62 1.40
C LEU A 216 -5.06 10.14 1.51
N GLN A 217 -4.27 10.86 0.71
CA GLN A 217 -4.27 12.34 0.71
C GLN A 217 -5.65 12.92 0.38
N ALA A 218 -6.33 12.38 -0.61
CA ALA A 218 -7.68 12.81 -0.98
C ALA A 218 -8.67 12.57 0.17
N LEU A 219 -8.61 11.39 0.81
CA LEU A 219 -9.48 11.06 1.94
C LEU A 219 -9.20 11.93 3.17
N MET A 220 -7.93 12.21 3.49
CA MET A 220 -7.57 13.09 4.61
C MET A 220 -8.02 14.53 4.37
N SER A 221 -7.93 15.04 3.15
CA SER A 221 -8.49 16.35 2.78
C SER A 221 -10.02 16.37 2.95
N GLU A 222 -10.71 15.29 2.62
CA GLU A 222 -12.16 15.18 2.84
C GLU A 222 -12.50 15.10 4.34
N VAL A 223 -11.73 14.36 5.15
CA VAL A 223 -11.86 14.34 6.62
C VAL A 223 -11.69 15.76 7.17
N ALA A 224 -10.67 16.49 6.77
CA ALA A 224 -10.43 17.85 7.21
C ALA A 224 -11.60 18.78 6.90
N ARG A 225 -12.12 18.70 5.68
CA ARG A 225 -13.29 19.49 5.23
C ARG A 225 -14.55 19.18 6.06
N VAL A 226 -14.84 17.89 6.27
CA VAL A 226 -16.00 17.47 7.06
C VAL A 226 -15.85 17.90 8.53
N THR A 227 -14.67 17.74 9.10
CA THR A 227 -14.34 18.14 10.48
C THR A 227 -14.51 19.64 10.68
N SER A 228 -13.95 20.48 9.81
CA SER A 228 -14.11 21.95 9.90
C SER A 228 -15.58 22.38 9.80
N ASN A 229 -16.38 21.73 8.91
CA ASN A 229 -17.81 21.98 8.82
C ASN A 229 -18.56 21.59 10.09
N LEU A 230 -18.22 20.46 10.73
CA LEU A 230 -18.83 20.00 11.97
C LEU A 230 -18.50 20.93 13.15
N ILE A 231 -17.24 21.33 13.27
CA ILE A 231 -16.78 22.32 14.27
C ILE A 231 -17.47 23.67 14.06
N GLY A 232 -17.57 24.13 12.80
CA GLY A 232 -18.29 25.36 12.48
C GLY A 232 -19.74 25.32 12.95
N ARG A 233 -20.45 24.22 12.76
CA ARG A 233 -21.85 24.05 13.24
C ARG A 233 -21.95 24.03 14.78
N PHE A 234 -20.96 23.45 15.44
CA PHE A 234 -20.92 23.40 16.90
C PHE A 234 -20.75 24.79 17.50
N VAL A 235 -19.85 25.62 16.96
CA VAL A 235 -19.55 26.96 17.49
C VAL A 235 -20.64 27.99 17.14
N THR A 236 -21.19 27.94 15.92
CA THR A 236 -22.14 28.96 15.43
C THR A 236 -23.58 28.63 15.73
N GLY A 237 -23.95 27.40 16.09
CA GLY A 237 -25.33 26.97 16.28
C GLY A 237 -26.24 27.12 15.04
N THR A 238 -25.68 27.51 13.87
CA THR A 238 -26.43 27.79 12.66
C THR A 238 -26.14 26.78 11.54
N PRO A 239 -27.16 26.34 10.78
CA PRO A 239 -26.98 25.43 9.65
C PRO A 239 -26.33 26.16 8.47
N GLN A 240 -25.04 25.99 8.24
CA GLN A 240 -24.49 26.31 6.93
C GLN A 240 -24.88 25.17 5.96
N THR A 241 -25.72 25.47 5.01
CA THR A 241 -26.10 24.61 3.89
C THR A 241 -24.85 24.34 3.06
N VAL A 242 -24.51 23.05 2.95
CA VAL A 242 -23.47 22.61 2.02
C VAL A 242 -24.06 22.68 0.61
N ALA A 243 -23.56 23.59 -0.22
CA ALA A 243 -23.81 23.64 -1.66
C ALA A 243 -22.91 22.63 -2.38
#